data_6f8de6b67739c246c8a583b73ad69b50
#
_entry.id   6f8de6b67739c246c8a583b73ad69b50
#
_cell.length_a   1.000
_cell.length_b   1.000
_cell.length_c   1.000
_cell.angle_alpha   90.00
_cell.angle_beta   90.00
_cell.angle_gamma   90.00
#
_symmetry.space_group_name_H-M   'P 1'
#
loop_
_entity.id
_entity.type
_entity.pdbx_description
1 polymer ?
#
loop_
_entity_poly.entity_id
_entity_poly.type
_entity_poly.pdbx_seq_one_letter_code
_entity_poly.pdbx_strand_id
1 'polypeptide(L)'
;MEDEIIYTLLDAFPSFSTLIIIVIIFLFMKNMVKIVRQSEVMMIERLGSFNRTMKSGLHFKLPVIEQIRKINWRDEELERIDMRERVLDIPAQTTITKDNVSLEIDAVVYMQITDPEKAVYEINDLPLAISQLTQTTLRSLIGEFDLDETLASRDKINSSLKIVLDDVTNKWGVLVNRVELANVSPPQEVLEAMEKQMQAERERRAAVLSAEGDKESRIARSEGERQEMINQAAGEREALIQTAEGHKEAAISRANGTAQA
;
A
#
# COMPACT_ATOMS: atom_id res chain seq x y z
N MET A 1 -68.67 42.98 -33.26
CA MET A 1 -67.23 43.32 -33.06
C MET A 1 -66.68 42.85 -31.70
N GLU A 2 -67.39 43.07 -30.59
CA GLU A 2 -66.91 42.58 -29.28
C GLU A 2 -66.89 41.05 -29.17
N ASP A 3 -67.91 40.38 -29.72
CA ASP A 3 -68.01 38.93 -29.68
C ASP A 3 -66.96 38.22 -30.57
N GLU A 4 -66.55 38.79 -31.70
CA GLU A 4 -65.47 38.24 -32.55
C GLU A 4 -64.11 38.37 -31.91
N ILE A 5 -63.86 39.41 -31.10
CA ILE A 5 -62.62 39.61 -30.38
C ILE A 5 -62.51 38.59 -29.22
N ILE A 6 -63.64 38.29 -28.57
CA ILE A 6 -63.72 37.29 -27.48
C ILE A 6 -63.44 35.87 -28.03
N TYR A 7 -64.02 35.54 -29.18
CA TYR A 7 -63.76 34.23 -29.83
C TYR A 7 -62.33 34.09 -30.35
N THR A 8 -61.75 35.16 -30.91
CA THR A 8 -60.36 35.14 -31.32
C THR A 8 -59.36 35.12 -30.15
N LEU A 9 -59.70 35.70 -29.00
CA LEU A 9 -58.94 35.58 -27.76
C LEU A 9 -59.09 34.20 -27.10
N LEU A 10 -60.28 33.58 -27.15
CA LEU A 10 -60.50 32.25 -26.64
C LEU A 10 -59.78 31.16 -27.51
N ASP A 11 -59.73 31.37 -28.82
CA ASP A 11 -58.98 30.49 -29.74
C ASP A 11 -57.44 30.68 -29.61
N ALA A 12 -56.99 31.83 -29.12
CA ALA A 12 -55.57 32.10 -28.89
C ALA A 12 -55.04 31.42 -27.62
N PHE A 13 -55.88 31.06 -26.64
CA PHE A 13 -55.44 30.27 -25.48
C PHE A 13 -55.46 28.80 -25.84
N PRO A 14 -54.31 28.12 -25.67
CA PRO A 14 -54.28 26.65 -25.88
C PRO A 14 -55.33 26.03 -25.01
N SER A 15 -56.18 25.14 -25.62
CA SER A 15 -57.21 24.39 -24.86
C SER A 15 -56.55 23.68 -23.69
N PHE A 16 -57.26 23.52 -22.57
CA PHE A 16 -56.74 22.87 -21.37
C PHE A 16 -56.08 21.51 -21.70
N SER A 17 -56.57 20.80 -22.71
CA SER A 17 -55.97 19.55 -23.23
C SER A 17 -54.59 19.76 -23.89
N THR A 18 -54.38 20.85 -24.66
CA THR A 18 -53.09 21.14 -25.26
C THR A 18 -52.04 21.57 -24.21
N LEU A 19 -52.46 22.26 -23.15
CA LEU A 19 -51.58 22.60 -22.04
C LEU A 19 -51.13 21.33 -21.28
N ILE A 20 -52.02 20.38 -21.04
CA ILE A 20 -51.69 19.10 -20.44
C ILE A 20 -50.68 18.34 -21.32
N ILE A 21 -50.89 18.28 -22.62
CA ILE A 21 -49.98 17.62 -23.57
C ILE A 21 -48.62 18.25 -23.56
N ILE A 22 -48.51 19.59 -23.54
CA ILE A 22 -47.23 20.31 -23.46
C ILE A 22 -46.51 19.97 -22.15
N VAL A 23 -47.21 19.95 -21.02
CA VAL A 23 -46.65 19.57 -19.71
C VAL A 23 -46.14 18.11 -19.74
N ILE A 24 -46.89 17.19 -20.29
CA ILE A 24 -46.49 15.79 -20.43
C ILE A 24 -45.21 15.69 -21.29
N ILE A 25 -45.17 16.36 -22.44
CA ILE A 25 -44.01 16.38 -23.33
C ILE A 25 -42.81 16.98 -22.61
N PHE A 26 -42.99 18.09 -21.84
CA PHE A 26 -41.93 18.71 -21.08
C PHE A 26 -41.38 17.80 -19.98
N LEU A 27 -42.25 17.12 -19.24
CA LEU A 27 -41.84 16.13 -18.23
C LEU A 27 -41.12 14.93 -18.86
N PHE A 28 -41.57 14.49 -20.03
CA PHE A 28 -40.91 13.44 -20.78
C PHE A 28 -39.51 13.86 -21.26
N MET A 29 -39.39 15.06 -21.82
CA MET A 29 -38.11 15.61 -22.24
C MET A 29 -37.14 15.80 -21.08
N LYS A 30 -37.60 16.27 -19.93
CA LYS A 30 -36.76 16.43 -18.72
C LYS A 30 -36.16 15.09 -18.25
N ASN A 31 -36.89 13.99 -18.39
CA ASN A 31 -36.43 12.66 -18.04
C ASN A 31 -35.58 11.97 -19.13
N MET A 32 -35.57 12.50 -20.35
CA MET A 32 -34.73 11.99 -21.44
C MET A 32 -33.24 12.34 -21.28
N VAL A 33 -32.95 13.51 -20.73
CA VAL A 33 -31.58 14.03 -20.66
C VAL A 33 -30.95 13.64 -19.34
N LYS A 34 -29.82 12.99 -19.39
CA LYS A 34 -28.98 12.67 -18.22
C LYS A 34 -27.55 13.18 -18.44
N ILE A 35 -27.01 13.86 -17.45
CA ILE A 35 -25.64 14.32 -17.43
C ILE A 35 -24.86 13.42 -16.48
N VAL A 36 -23.82 12.77 -17.02
CA VAL A 36 -22.89 11.92 -16.27
C VAL A 36 -21.62 12.74 -16.01
N ARG A 37 -21.19 12.80 -14.75
CA ARG A 37 -19.99 13.53 -14.36
C ARG A 37 -18.73 12.81 -14.85
N GLN A 38 -17.61 13.52 -14.91
CA GLN A 38 -16.32 12.91 -15.19
C GLN A 38 -15.97 11.87 -14.13
N SER A 39 -15.39 10.76 -14.56
CA SER A 39 -15.05 9.60 -13.71
C SER A 39 -16.24 8.82 -13.14
N GLU A 40 -17.45 9.17 -13.53
CA GLU A 40 -18.65 8.37 -13.22
C GLU A 40 -19.15 7.66 -14.48
N VAL A 41 -19.85 6.54 -14.30
CA VAL A 41 -20.58 5.83 -15.36
C VAL A 41 -21.96 5.43 -14.86
N MET A 42 -22.93 5.32 -15.79
CA MET A 42 -24.27 4.79 -15.52
C MET A 42 -24.55 3.62 -16.45
N MET A 43 -25.19 2.58 -15.93
CA MET A 43 -25.58 1.42 -16.69
C MET A 43 -27.04 1.56 -17.15
N ILE A 44 -27.29 1.35 -18.43
CA ILE A 44 -28.63 1.42 -19.00
C ILE A 44 -29.09 0.02 -19.39
N GLU A 45 -30.20 -0.34 -18.83
CA GLU A 45 -30.98 -1.53 -19.22
C GLU A 45 -32.14 -1.13 -20.12
N ARG A 46 -32.40 -1.95 -21.15
CA ARG A 46 -33.55 -1.84 -22.02
C ARG A 46 -34.36 -3.11 -21.85
N LEU A 47 -35.59 -2.96 -21.36
CA LEU A 47 -36.50 -4.09 -21.12
C LEU A 47 -35.88 -5.23 -20.30
N GLY A 48 -35.08 -4.87 -19.29
CA GLY A 48 -34.45 -5.84 -18.39
C GLY A 48 -33.13 -6.45 -18.87
N SER A 49 -32.64 -6.09 -20.05
CA SER A 49 -31.32 -6.51 -20.54
C SER A 49 -30.34 -5.34 -20.59
N PHE A 50 -29.04 -5.61 -20.35
CA PHE A 50 -27.98 -4.61 -20.54
C PHE A 50 -28.00 -4.11 -21.99
N ASN A 51 -27.96 -2.81 -22.16
CA ASN A 51 -27.92 -2.17 -23.46
C ASN A 51 -26.61 -1.40 -23.71
N ARG A 52 -26.23 -0.50 -22.81
CA ARG A 52 -25.04 0.33 -22.95
C ARG A 52 -24.60 0.95 -21.62
N THR A 53 -23.33 1.32 -21.56
CA THR A 53 -22.76 2.13 -20.47
C THR A 53 -22.70 3.61 -20.91
N MET A 54 -23.29 4.49 -20.14
CA MET A 54 -23.17 5.94 -20.30
C MET A 54 -21.90 6.42 -19.61
N LYS A 55 -20.91 6.85 -20.37
CA LYS A 55 -19.66 7.46 -19.87
C LYS A 55 -19.91 8.95 -19.58
N SER A 56 -18.89 9.69 -19.13
CA SER A 56 -18.99 11.13 -18.86
C SER A 56 -19.53 11.91 -20.08
N GLY A 57 -20.45 12.85 -19.83
CA GLY A 57 -21.04 13.69 -20.87
C GLY A 57 -22.57 13.73 -20.81
N LEU A 58 -23.14 14.29 -21.88
CA LEU A 58 -24.57 14.41 -22.08
C LEU A 58 -25.09 13.17 -22.80
N HIS A 59 -26.10 12.51 -22.21
CA HIS A 59 -26.72 11.31 -22.79
C HIS A 59 -28.24 11.44 -22.84
N PHE A 60 -28.83 10.80 -23.84
CA PHE A 60 -30.25 10.68 -23.99
C PHE A 60 -30.70 9.25 -23.66
N LYS A 61 -31.74 9.11 -22.86
CA LYS A 61 -32.39 7.83 -22.57
C LYS A 61 -33.88 7.90 -22.94
N LEU A 62 -34.44 6.78 -23.30
CA LEU A 62 -35.88 6.64 -23.54
C LEU A 62 -36.58 6.32 -22.21
N PRO A 63 -37.36 7.26 -21.61
CA PRO A 63 -37.84 7.12 -20.23
C PRO A 63 -38.73 5.92 -19.94
N VAL A 64 -39.41 5.36 -20.96
CA VAL A 64 -40.36 4.25 -20.83
C VAL A 64 -39.64 2.90 -20.99
N ILE A 65 -38.69 2.82 -21.90
CA ILE A 65 -38.05 1.57 -22.34
C ILE A 65 -36.70 1.34 -21.67
N GLU A 66 -35.98 2.44 -21.35
CA GLU A 66 -34.65 2.39 -20.77
C GLU A 66 -34.70 2.79 -19.30
N GLN A 67 -34.08 1.97 -18.45
CA GLN A 67 -33.96 2.20 -17.02
C GLN A 67 -32.46 2.28 -16.64
N ILE A 68 -32.15 3.08 -15.63
CA ILE A 68 -30.80 3.11 -15.06
C ILE A 68 -30.75 1.96 -14.05
N ARG A 69 -29.77 1.06 -14.25
CA ARG A 69 -29.51 -0.01 -13.28
C ARG A 69 -28.92 0.60 -12.03
N LYS A 70 -29.50 0.31 -10.88
CA LYS A 70 -28.96 0.65 -9.58
C LYS A 70 -28.02 -0.45 -9.10
N ILE A 71 -26.94 -0.09 -8.47
CA ILE A 71 -26.01 -1.00 -7.81
C ILE A 71 -26.17 -0.89 -6.30
N ASN A 72 -26.03 -2.01 -5.62
CA ASN A 72 -25.96 -2.01 -4.17
C ASN A 72 -24.50 -1.74 -3.74
N TRP A 73 -24.32 -0.72 -2.90
CA TRP A 73 -23.04 -0.35 -2.36
C TRP A 73 -23.17 -0.09 -0.86
N ARG A 74 -22.84 -1.10 -0.04
CA ARG A 74 -23.00 -1.03 1.43
C ARG A 74 -24.42 -0.60 1.83
N ASP A 75 -25.42 -1.33 1.37
CA ASP A 75 -26.86 -1.09 1.65
C ASP A 75 -27.44 0.22 1.05
N GLU A 76 -26.67 0.94 0.25
CA GLU A 76 -27.15 2.09 -0.51
C GLU A 76 -27.30 1.74 -1.99
N GLU A 77 -28.46 2.07 -2.57
CA GLU A 77 -28.68 1.95 -4.01
C GLU A 77 -28.11 3.17 -4.75
N LEU A 78 -27.07 2.97 -5.52
CA LEU A 78 -26.43 4.01 -6.32
C LEU A 78 -26.80 3.85 -7.80
N GLU A 79 -27.16 4.96 -8.46
CA GLU A 79 -27.38 5.01 -9.92
C GLU A 79 -26.08 5.25 -10.70
N ARG A 80 -25.00 5.60 -10.01
CA ARG A 80 -23.73 6.01 -10.60
C ARG A 80 -22.60 5.19 -10.00
N ILE A 81 -21.71 4.75 -10.86
CA ILE A 81 -20.51 4.03 -10.50
C ILE A 81 -19.33 4.99 -10.62
N ASP A 82 -18.60 5.19 -9.54
CA ASP A 82 -17.35 5.97 -9.55
C ASP A 82 -16.20 5.07 -10.01
N MET A 83 -15.50 5.48 -11.06
CA MET A 83 -14.38 4.76 -11.67
C MET A 83 -13.02 5.13 -11.05
N ARG A 84 -13.00 6.01 -10.07
CA ARG A 84 -11.77 6.37 -9.35
C ARG A 84 -11.40 5.29 -8.36
N GLU A 85 -10.14 5.32 -7.93
CA GLU A 85 -9.69 4.48 -6.83
C GLU A 85 -10.48 4.77 -5.57
N ARG A 86 -10.92 3.72 -4.90
CA ARG A 86 -11.68 3.77 -3.65
C ARG A 86 -10.96 2.95 -2.58
N VAL A 87 -11.08 3.42 -1.37
CA VAL A 87 -10.53 2.76 -0.19
C VAL A 87 -11.66 1.99 0.49
N LEU A 88 -11.42 0.73 0.74
CA LEU A 88 -12.32 -0.15 1.46
C LEU A 88 -11.66 -0.59 2.76
N ASP A 89 -12.18 -0.10 3.88
CA ASP A 89 -11.77 -0.53 5.21
C ASP A 89 -12.37 -1.90 5.52
N ILE A 90 -11.52 -2.84 5.87
CA ILE A 90 -11.89 -4.18 6.28
C ILE A 90 -11.91 -4.20 7.81
N PRO A 91 -13.06 -4.51 8.44
CA PRO A 91 -13.16 -4.48 9.89
C PRO A 91 -12.23 -5.50 10.53
N ALA A 92 -11.76 -5.15 11.72
CA ALA A 92 -10.90 -5.97 12.53
C ALA A 92 -11.53 -7.35 12.82
N GLN A 93 -10.72 -8.38 12.75
CA GLN A 93 -11.10 -9.74 13.06
C GLN A 93 -10.04 -10.44 13.90
N THR A 94 -10.48 -11.35 14.75
CA THR A 94 -9.60 -12.24 15.50
C THR A 94 -9.15 -13.39 14.59
N THR A 95 -7.86 -13.64 14.55
CA THR A 95 -7.24 -14.78 13.85
C THR A 95 -6.18 -15.45 14.74
N ILE A 96 -5.75 -16.63 14.34
CA ILE A 96 -4.75 -17.42 15.09
C ILE A 96 -3.58 -17.66 14.16
N THR A 97 -2.38 -17.33 14.64
CA THR A 97 -1.12 -17.57 13.94
C THR A 97 -0.74 -19.05 13.98
N LYS A 98 0.28 -19.43 13.21
CA LYS A 98 0.80 -20.79 13.15
C LYS A 98 1.34 -21.28 14.51
N ASP A 99 1.91 -20.40 15.31
CA ASP A 99 2.40 -20.64 16.67
C ASP A 99 1.29 -20.54 17.75
N ASN A 100 0.03 -20.57 17.32
CA ASN A 100 -1.17 -20.61 18.16
C ASN A 100 -1.39 -19.36 19.02
N VAL A 101 -0.94 -18.20 18.57
CA VAL A 101 -1.24 -16.91 19.21
C VAL A 101 -2.46 -16.29 18.56
N SER A 102 -3.43 -15.88 19.37
CA SER A 102 -4.59 -15.12 18.91
C SER A 102 -4.19 -13.67 18.72
N LEU A 103 -4.53 -13.07 17.56
CA LEU A 103 -4.32 -11.65 17.32
C LEU A 103 -5.52 -11.01 16.60
N GLU A 104 -5.70 -9.74 16.84
CA GLU A 104 -6.68 -8.91 16.16
C GLU A 104 -5.98 -8.19 15.00
N ILE A 105 -6.59 -8.29 13.80
CA ILE A 105 -6.00 -7.77 12.58
C ILE A 105 -7.06 -7.13 11.70
N ASP A 106 -6.75 -5.98 11.15
CA ASP A 106 -7.54 -5.27 10.14
C ASP A 106 -6.70 -4.96 8.90
N ALA A 107 -7.36 -4.62 7.82
CA ALA A 107 -6.71 -4.31 6.56
C ALA A 107 -7.45 -3.19 5.81
N VAL A 108 -6.75 -2.56 4.88
CA VAL A 108 -7.28 -1.57 3.97
C VAL A 108 -7.00 -2.01 2.54
N VAL A 109 -8.05 -2.04 1.72
CA VAL A 109 -7.97 -2.42 0.30
C VAL A 109 -8.17 -1.20 -0.57
N TYR A 110 -7.20 -0.91 -1.42
CA TYR A 110 -7.27 0.13 -2.47
C TYR A 110 -7.67 -0.54 -3.77
N MET A 111 -8.85 -0.21 -4.26
CA MET A 111 -9.41 -0.83 -5.43
C MET A 111 -9.99 0.19 -6.41
N GLN A 112 -10.06 -0.20 -7.69
CA GLN A 112 -10.65 0.60 -8.75
C GLN A 112 -11.55 -0.28 -9.63
N ILE A 113 -12.74 0.20 -9.96
CA ILE A 113 -13.61 -0.48 -10.91
C ILE A 113 -13.08 -0.19 -12.32
N THR A 114 -12.69 -1.23 -13.05
CA THR A 114 -12.18 -1.14 -14.42
C THR A 114 -13.23 -1.51 -15.45
N ASP A 115 -14.07 -2.47 -15.10
CA ASP A 115 -15.19 -2.94 -15.93
C ASP A 115 -16.51 -2.83 -15.15
N PRO A 116 -17.27 -1.72 -15.34
CA PRO A 116 -18.50 -1.48 -14.59
C PRO A 116 -19.62 -2.48 -14.94
N GLU A 117 -19.60 -3.09 -16.14
CA GLU A 117 -20.57 -4.10 -16.54
C GLU A 117 -20.43 -5.33 -15.64
N LYS A 118 -19.23 -5.88 -15.52
CA LYS A 118 -18.96 -7.02 -14.63
C LYS A 118 -19.24 -6.68 -13.17
N ALA A 119 -18.87 -5.49 -12.72
CA ALA A 119 -19.08 -5.05 -11.34
C ALA A 119 -20.56 -4.98 -10.94
N VAL A 120 -21.46 -4.85 -11.90
CA VAL A 120 -22.92 -4.75 -11.66
C VAL A 120 -23.64 -6.09 -11.86
N TYR A 121 -23.20 -6.91 -12.83
CA TYR A 121 -23.94 -8.11 -13.22
C TYR A 121 -23.35 -9.42 -12.68
N GLU A 122 -22.04 -9.44 -12.37
CA GLU A 122 -21.40 -10.65 -11.86
C GLU A 122 -21.54 -10.79 -10.34
N ILE A 123 -21.78 -9.68 -9.62
CA ILE A 123 -21.87 -9.69 -8.16
C ILE A 123 -22.92 -8.69 -7.66
N ASN A 124 -23.66 -9.07 -6.61
CA ASN A 124 -24.75 -8.24 -6.10
C ASN A 124 -24.25 -7.08 -5.20
N ASP A 125 -23.35 -7.36 -4.27
CA ASP A 125 -22.73 -6.36 -3.38
C ASP A 125 -21.22 -6.50 -3.42
N LEU A 126 -20.61 -5.68 -4.26
CA LEU A 126 -19.18 -5.71 -4.51
C LEU A 126 -18.34 -5.39 -3.26
N PRO A 127 -18.62 -4.32 -2.47
CA PRO A 127 -17.87 -4.03 -1.27
C PRO A 127 -17.95 -5.14 -0.21
N LEU A 128 -19.14 -5.69 -0.01
CA LEU A 128 -19.33 -6.78 0.95
C LEU A 128 -18.55 -8.03 0.53
N ALA A 129 -18.62 -8.39 -0.74
CA ALA A 129 -17.91 -9.56 -1.25
C ALA A 129 -16.39 -9.41 -1.16
N ILE A 130 -15.83 -8.24 -1.52
CA ILE A 130 -14.40 -7.97 -1.37
C ILE A 130 -14.00 -8.00 0.11
N SER A 131 -14.83 -7.43 1.00
CA SER A 131 -14.57 -7.46 2.44
C SER A 131 -14.49 -8.89 2.98
N GLN A 132 -15.48 -9.73 2.66
CA GLN A 132 -15.52 -11.13 3.09
C GLN A 132 -14.38 -11.96 2.50
N LEU A 133 -14.07 -11.75 1.21
CA LEU A 133 -12.95 -12.42 0.57
C LEU A 133 -11.62 -12.02 1.23
N THR A 134 -11.44 -10.73 1.51
CA THR A 134 -10.23 -10.23 2.19
C THR A 134 -10.09 -10.83 3.59
N GLN A 135 -11.17 -10.84 4.38
CA GLN A 135 -11.17 -11.42 5.72
C GLN A 135 -10.81 -12.90 5.72
N THR A 136 -11.42 -13.70 4.81
CA THR A 136 -11.15 -15.13 4.73
C THR A 136 -9.74 -15.43 4.26
N THR A 137 -9.25 -14.70 3.26
CA THR A 137 -7.88 -14.85 2.74
C THR A 137 -6.84 -14.41 3.77
N LEU A 138 -7.09 -13.29 4.45
CA LEU A 138 -6.23 -12.80 5.52
C LEU A 138 -6.10 -13.80 6.65
N ARG A 139 -7.21 -14.40 7.09
CA ARG A 139 -7.22 -15.46 8.12
C ARG A 139 -6.39 -16.66 7.71
N SER A 140 -6.51 -17.08 6.45
CA SER A 140 -5.74 -18.19 5.92
C SER A 140 -4.24 -17.89 5.89
N LEU A 141 -3.88 -16.71 5.37
CA LEU A 141 -2.48 -16.29 5.28
C LEU A 141 -1.83 -16.16 6.65
N ILE A 142 -2.49 -15.50 7.61
CA ILE A 142 -1.95 -15.36 8.97
C ILE A 142 -1.74 -16.71 9.67
N GLY A 143 -2.61 -17.68 9.39
CA GLY A 143 -2.43 -19.06 9.90
C GLY A 143 -1.19 -19.80 9.37
N GLU A 144 -0.55 -19.28 8.33
CA GLU A 144 0.70 -19.84 7.77
C GLU A 144 1.97 -19.23 8.37
N PHE A 145 1.86 -18.05 9.03
CA PHE A 145 2.97 -17.30 9.61
C PHE A 145 2.98 -17.40 11.14
N ASP A 146 4.18 -17.38 11.72
CA ASP A 146 4.36 -17.20 13.15
C ASP A 146 4.14 -15.72 13.52
N LEU A 147 3.89 -15.42 14.80
CA LEU A 147 3.63 -14.04 15.26
C LEU A 147 4.76 -13.08 14.88
N ASP A 148 6.01 -13.45 15.16
CA ASP A 148 7.17 -12.62 14.85
C ASP A 148 7.29 -12.35 13.35
N GLU A 149 7.03 -13.36 12.50
CA GLU A 149 7.04 -13.24 11.05
C GLU A 149 5.88 -12.34 10.56
N THR A 150 4.71 -12.46 11.16
CA THR A 150 3.54 -11.61 10.85
C THR A 150 3.83 -10.14 11.12
N LEU A 151 4.51 -9.83 12.22
CA LEU A 151 4.89 -8.46 12.57
C LEU A 151 6.04 -7.92 11.71
N ALA A 152 7.02 -8.76 11.37
CA ALA A 152 8.23 -8.35 10.64
C ALA A 152 8.04 -8.34 9.11
N SER A 153 7.15 -9.17 8.55
CA SER A 153 7.04 -9.40 7.10
C SER A 153 5.71 -8.92 6.51
N ARG A 154 5.22 -7.77 6.97
CA ARG A 154 3.95 -7.20 6.49
C ARG A 154 3.89 -7.06 4.97
N ASP A 155 4.98 -6.65 4.34
CA ASP A 155 5.04 -6.49 2.88
C ASP A 155 4.82 -7.78 2.11
N LYS A 156 5.31 -8.90 2.65
CA LYS A 156 5.11 -10.23 2.07
C LYS A 156 3.63 -10.63 2.17
N ILE A 157 3.00 -10.40 3.32
CA ILE A 157 1.57 -10.68 3.54
C ILE A 157 0.71 -9.79 2.63
N ASN A 158 0.99 -8.49 2.56
CA ASN A 158 0.30 -7.53 1.70
C ASN A 158 0.37 -7.96 0.22
N SER A 159 1.55 -8.39 -0.23
CA SER A 159 1.77 -8.85 -1.60
C SER A 159 1.02 -10.14 -1.90
N SER A 160 1.07 -11.11 -0.99
CA SER A 160 0.35 -12.39 -1.14
C SER A 160 -1.16 -12.17 -1.13
N LEU A 161 -1.66 -11.33 -0.22
CA LEU A 161 -3.07 -10.98 -0.14
C LEU A 161 -3.54 -10.29 -1.42
N LYS A 162 -2.77 -9.33 -1.93
CA LYS A 162 -3.07 -8.66 -3.20
C LYS A 162 -3.20 -9.65 -4.36
N ILE A 163 -2.27 -10.59 -4.51
CA ILE A 163 -2.29 -11.57 -5.62
C ILE A 163 -3.57 -12.41 -5.59
N VAL A 164 -3.95 -12.92 -4.41
CA VAL A 164 -5.15 -13.74 -4.27
C VAL A 164 -6.42 -12.93 -4.51
N LEU A 165 -6.48 -11.70 -4.00
CA LEU A 165 -7.62 -10.82 -4.22
C LEU A 165 -7.77 -10.45 -5.69
N ASP A 166 -6.67 -10.08 -6.35
CA ASP A 166 -6.68 -9.63 -7.75
C ASP A 166 -7.17 -10.74 -8.70
N ASP A 167 -6.78 -11.99 -8.46
CA ASP A 167 -7.25 -13.14 -9.26
C ASP A 167 -8.79 -13.31 -9.24
N VAL A 168 -9.40 -13.09 -8.08
CA VAL A 168 -10.85 -13.22 -7.92
C VAL A 168 -11.57 -11.95 -8.38
N THR A 169 -11.09 -10.77 -7.98
CA THR A 169 -11.78 -9.49 -8.25
C THR A 169 -11.73 -9.08 -9.73
N ASN A 170 -10.74 -9.56 -10.48
CA ASN A 170 -10.70 -9.38 -11.94
C ASN A 170 -11.92 -9.93 -12.64
N LYS A 171 -12.53 -11.03 -12.15
CA LYS A 171 -13.78 -11.59 -12.68
C LYS A 171 -14.95 -10.63 -12.47
N TRP A 172 -14.93 -9.84 -11.43
CA TRP A 172 -15.91 -8.81 -11.10
C TRP A 172 -15.60 -7.45 -11.72
N GLY A 173 -14.57 -7.36 -12.59
CA GLY A 173 -14.18 -6.11 -13.23
C GLY A 173 -13.56 -5.08 -12.28
N VAL A 174 -12.91 -5.54 -11.21
CA VAL A 174 -12.24 -4.70 -10.21
C VAL A 174 -10.77 -5.03 -10.18
N LEU A 175 -9.94 -3.98 -10.21
CA LEU A 175 -8.50 -4.05 -10.02
C LEU A 175 -8.18 -3.67 -8.57
N VAL A 176 -7.45 -4.53 -7.88
CA VAL A 176 -6.89 -4.24 -6.56
C VAL A 176 -5.50 -3.65 -6.73
N ASN A 177 -5.38 -2.34 -6.52
CA ASN A 177 -4.11 -1.63 -6.68
C ASN A 177 -3.14 -2.00 -5.54
N ARG A 178 -3.64 -1.96 -4.30
CA ARG A 178 -2.84 -2.21 -3.10
C ARG A 178 -3.70 -2.75 -1.97
N VAL A 179 -3.08 -3.55 -1.13
CA VAL A 179 -3.65 -4.01 0.14
C VAL A 179 -2.65 -3.74 1.23
N GLU A 180 -3.09 -3.24 2.35
CA GLU A 180 -2.24 -2.92 3.50
C GLU A 180 -2.87 -3.46 4.78
N LEU A 181 -2.06 -4.10 5.60
CA LEU A 181 -2.41 -4.41 6.99
C LEU A 181 -2.33 -3.11 7.80
N ALA A 182 -3.45 -2.67 8.38
CA ALA A 182 -3.49 -1.44 9.15
C ALA A 182 -2.98 -1.70 10.57
N ASN A 183 -3.66 -2.56 11.34
CA ASN A 183 -3.23 -2.91 12.70
C ASN A 183 -3.02 -4.41 12.81
N VAL A 184 -2.06 -4.80 13.63
CA VAL A 184 -1.82 -6.17 14.07
C VAL A 184 -1.59 -6.11 15.56
N SER A 185 -2.57 -6.53 16.34
CA SER A 185 -2.61 -6.37 17.79
C SER A 185 -2.70 -7.74 18.49
N PRO A 186 -1.58 -8.25 18.99
CA PRO A 186 -1.60 -9.43 19.86
C PRO A 186 -2.16 -9.08 21.25
N PRO A 187 -2.59 -10.08 22.02
CA PRO A 187 -3.04 -9.87 23.41
C PRO A 187 -1.95 -9.22 24.27
N GLN A 188 -2.38 -8.45 25.27
CA GLN A 188 -1.47 -7.69 26.13
C GLN A 188 -0.43 -8.59 26.84
N GLU A 189 -0.84 -9.78 27.28
CA GLU A 189 0.06 -10.74 27.93
C GLU A 189 1.21 -11.19 27.02
N VAL A 190 0.93 -11.35 25.72
CA VAL A 190 1.93 -11.73 24.71
C VAL A 190 2.87 -10.56 24.45
N LEU A 191 2.35 -9.33 24.34
CA LEU A 191 3.18 -8.13 24.20
C LEU A 191 4.17 -7.98 25.36
N GLU A 192 3.73 -8.12 26.59
CA GLU A 192 4.60 -8.05 27.78
C GLU A 192 5.67 -9.14 27.79
N ALA A 193 5.31 -10.36 27.36
CA ALA A 193 6.28 -11.46 27.25
C ALA A 193 7.33 -11.17 26.15
N MET A 194 6.90 -10.66 24.99
CA MET A 194 7.80 -10.27 23.89
C MET A 194 8.72 -9.12 24.30
N GLU A 195 8.22 -8.10 25.00
CA GLU A 195 9.04 -7.00 25.51
C GLU A 195 10.16 -7.50 26.41
N LYS A 196 9.85 -8.37 27.38
CA LYS A 196 10.85 -8.99 28.28
C LYS A 196 11.87 -9.82 27.50
N GLN A 197 11.42 -10.61 26.54
CA GLN A 197 12.29 -11.42 25.71
C GLN A 197 13.21 -10.54 24.86
N MET A 198 12.68 -9.51 24.22
CA MET A 198 13.48 -8.57 23.41
C MET A 198 14.49 -7.78 24.26
N GLN A 199 14.13 -7.40 25.49
CA GLN A 199 15.03 -6.75 26.40
C GLN A 199 16.20 -7.67 26.75
N ALA A 200 15.93 -8.91 27.17
CA ALA A 200 16.97 -9.89 27.49
C ALA A 200 17.88 -10.18 26.29
N GLU A 201 17.34 -10.29 25.09
CA GLU A 201 18.12 -10.51 23.87
C GLU A 201 19.00 -9.29 23.52
N ARG A 202 18.49 -8.06 23.70
CA ARG A 202 19.28 -6.84 23.52
C ARG A 202 20.41 -6.76 24.54
N GLU A 203 20.16 -7.07 25.79
CA GLU A 203 21.19 -7.12 26.85
C GLU A 203 22.25 -8.17 26.53
N ARG A 204 21.85 -9.36 26.10
CA ARG A 204 22.77 -10.43 25.68
C ARG A 204 23.64 -9.97 24.49
N ARG A 205 23.05 -9.37 23.46
CA ARG A 205 23.79 -8.87 22.29
C ARG A 205 24.75 -7.75 22.66
N ALA A 206 24.32 -6.83 23.53
CA ALA A 206 25.19 -5.74 24.01
C ALA A 206 26.39 -6.28 24.79
N ALA A 207 26.20 -7.29 25.68
CA ALA A 207 27.27 -7.93 26.40
C ALA A 207 28.27 -8.66 25.49
N VAL A 208 27.79 -9.39 24.47
CA VAL A 208 28.63 -10.06 23.46
C VAL A 208 29.45 -9.03 22.67
N LEU A 209 28.80 -7.98 22.15
CA LEU A 209 29.47 -6.95 21.37
C LEU A 209 30.54 -6.19 22.19
N SER A 210 30.24 -5.91 23.48
CA SER A 210 31.19 -5.32 24.40
C SER A 210 32.42 -6.21 24.62
N ALA A 211 32.18 -7.53 24.86
CA ALA A 211 33.28 -8.49 25.05
C ALA A 211 34.13 -8.68 23.78
N GLU A 212 33.52 -8.69 22.60
CA GLU A 212 34.22 -8.71 21.31
C GLU A 212 35.06 -7.44 21.11
N GLY A 213 34.52 -6.27 21.39
CA GLY A 213 35.22 -4.99 21.32
C GLY A 213 36.41 -4.93 22.28
N ASP A 214 36.27 -5.40 23.53
CA ASP A 214 37.34 -5.49 24.49
C ASP A 214 38.46 -6.46 24.04
N LYS A 215 38.07 -7.58 23.45
CA LYS A 215 39.04 -8.52 22.88
C LYS A 215 39.81 -7.91 21.71
N GLU A 216 39.14 -7.27 20.77
CA GLU A 216 39.74 -6.63 19.61
C GLU A 216 40.68 -5.47 20.05
N SER A 217 40.24 -4.65 21.02
CA SER A 217 41.06 -3.60 21.60
C SER A 217 42.33 -4.13 22.25
N ARG A 218 42.27 -5.25 23.02
CA ARG A 218 43.46 -5.88 23.62
C ARG A 218 44.41 -6.44 22.56
N ILE A 219 43.89 -7.07 21.50
CA ILE A 219 44.72 -7.57 20.40
C ILE A 219 45.42 -6.41 19.70
N ALA A 220 44.68 -5.35 19.31
CA ALA A 220 45.24 -4.20 18.63
C ALA A 220 46.31 -3.49 19.48
N ARG A 221 46.11 -3.35 20.82
CA ARG A 221 47.08 -2.82 21.73
C ARG A 221 48.33 -3.68 21.77
N SER A 222 48.20 -5.00 21.93
CA SER A 222 49.33 -5.93 21.98
C SER A 222 50.14 -5.95 20.68
N GLU A 223 49.47 -5.85 19.54
CA GLU A 223 50.13 -5.74 18.22
C GLU A 223 50.84 -4.42 18.07
N GLY A 224 50.26 -3.31 18.55
CA GLY A 224 50.91 -1.98 18.60
C GLY A 224 52.15 -1.97 19.44
N GLU A 225 52.08 -2.51 20.67
CA GLU A 225 53.26 -2.62 21.59
C GLU A 225 54.36 -3.52 20.99
N ARG A 226 53.97 -4.63 20.37
CA ARG A 226 54.93 -5.50 19.67
C ARG A 226 55.63 -4.75 18.51
N GLN A 227 54.87 -4.02 17.70
CA GLN A 227 55.42 -3.28 16.57
C GLN A 227 56.34 -2.13 17.04
N GLU A 228 55.97 -1.47 18.12
CA GLU A 228 56.82 -0.44 18.75
C GLU A 228 58.16 -1.03 19.20
N MET A 229 58.19 -2.15 19.92
CA MET A 229 59.42 -2.84 20.33
C MET A 229 60.28 -3.26 19.13
N ILE A 230 59.66 -3.75 18.03
CA ILE A 230 60.40 -4.11 16.81
C ILE A 230 61.04 -2.87 16.18
N ASN A 231 60.28 -1.76 16.07
CA ASN A 231 60.76 -0.52 15.49
C ASN A 231 61.90 0.11 16.33
N GLN A 232 61.75 0.05 17.67
CA GLN A 232 62.80 0.52 18.59
C GLN A 232 64.08 -0.30 18.46
N ALA A 233 63.98 -1.63 18.46
CA ALA A 233 65.13 -2.51 18.29
C ALA A 233 65.82 -2.33 16.91
N ALA A 234 65.03 -2.12 15.86
CA ALA A 234 65.52 -1.81 14.52
C ALA A 234 66.27 -0.47 14.48
N GLY A 235 65.72 0.57 15.13
CA GLY A 235 66.35 1.86 15.27
C GLY A 235 67.70 1.83 16.07
N GLU A 236 67.69 1.12 17.18
CA GLU A 236 68.89 0.88 17.96
C GLU A 236 70.02 0.16 17.18
N ARG A 237 69.62 -0.90 16.44
CA ARG A 237 70.57 -1.61 15.55
C ARG A 237 71.13 -0.69 14.48
N GLU A 238 70.28 0.10 13.80
CA GLU A 238 70.74 1.04 12.77
C GLU A 238 71.72 2.09 13.33
N ALA A 239 71.38 2.66 14.50
CA ALA A 239 72.22 3.61 15.17
C ALA A 239 73.59 3.01 15.55
N LEU A 240 73.64 1.76 16.02
CA LEU A 240 74.88 1.04 16.29
C LEU A 240 75.75 0.80 15.04
N ILE A 241 75.10 0.44 13.91
CA ILE A 241 75.80 0.25 12.64
C ILE A 241 76.40 1.57 12.16
N GLN A 242 75.61 2.65 12.14
CA GLN A 242 76.09 3.99 11.72
C GLN A 242 77.25 4.52 12.63
N THR A 243 77.17 4.28 13.92
CA THR A 243 78.26 4.63 14.85
C THR A 243 79.52 3.84 14.59
N ALA A 244 79.42 2.53 14.34
CA ALA A 244 80.52 1.67 14.00
C ALA A 244 81.17 2.02 12.64
N GLU A 245 80.37 2.35 11.64
CA GLU A 245 80.85 2.82 10.34
C GLU A 245 81.55 4.21 10.47
N GLY A 246 80.98 5.12 11.22
CA GLY A 246 81.66 6.41 11.53
C GLY A 246 82.99 6.24 12.25
N HIS A 247 83.11 5.34 13.23
CA HIS A 247 84.40 5.02 13.88
C HIS A 247 85.42 4.38 12.90
N LYS A 248 84.93 3.51 11.99
CA LYS A 248 85.75 2.89 10.93
C LYS A 248 86.33 3.98 9.99
N GLU A 249 85.47 4.86 9.46
CA GLU A 249 85.87 5.94 8.58
C GLU A 249 86.83 6.91 9.27
N ALA A 250 86.63 7.30 10.53
CA ALA A 250 87.48 8.11 11.31
C ALA A 250 88.86 7.44 11.56
N ALA A 251 88.95 6.13 11.81
CA ALA A 251 90.14 5.35 11.92
C ALA A 251 90.94 5.29 10.61
N ILE A 252 90.30 5.07 9.48
CA ILE A 252 90.87 5.08 8.13
C ILE A 252 91.44 6.47 7.80
N SER A 253 90.69 7.55 8.07
CA SER A 253 91.11 8.89 7.82
C SER A 253 92.35 9.29 8.66
N ARG A 254 92.37 8.87 9.95
CA ARG A 254 93.55 9.08 10.80
C ARG A 254 94.82 8.31 10.32
N ALA A 255 94.61 7.02 9.90
CA ALA A 255 95.70 6.20 9.37
C ALA A 255 96.27 6.79 8.07
N ASN A 256 95.38 7.28 7.15
CA ASN A 256 95.81 7.94 5.93
C ASN A 256 96.54 9.28 6.20
N GLY A 257 96.12 10.05 7.17
CA GLY A 257 96.79 11.29 7.56
C GLY A 257 98.18 11.08 8.19
N THR A 258 98.39 10.00 8.95
CA THR A 258 99.67 9.61 9.50
C THR A 258 100.63 8.99 8.46
N ALA A 259 100.11 8.47 7.38
CA ALA A 259 100.87 7.89 6.24
C ALA A 259 101.41 8.96 5.25
N GLN A 260 100.83 10.18 5.29
CA GLN A 260 101.19 11.34 4.44
C GLN A 260 102.05 12.36 5.14
N ALA A 261 102.27 12.26 6.44
CA ALA A 261 103.21 13.04 7.24
C ALA A 261 104.57 12.35 7.38
#